data_b5c42b57b752bff7b3a3818755eacb65
#
_entry.id   b5c42b57b752bff7b3a3818755eacb65
#
_cell.length_a   1.000
_cell.length_b   1.000
_cell.length_c   1.000
_cell.angle_alpha   90.00
_cell.angle_beta   90.00
_cell.angle_gamma   90.00
#
_symmetry.space_group_name_H-M   'P 1'
#
loop_
_entity.id
_entity.type
_entity.pdbx_description
1 polymer ?
#
loop_
_entity_poly.entity_id
_entity_poly.type
_entity_poly.pdbx_seq_one_letter_code
_entity_poly.pdbx_strand_id
1 'polypeptide(L)'
;MEVVAGVDLGGTAVNYTFLTGDEKFLIEGLCEHPARSKEGPPICLQQIADGLQIAADKAGVSLDDVTVVGLDTPGPASASGVLSARGSTNFVHADWAGFDIREHLAKKLGKPVTYLNDGNAGALWGHFVLFGARSQATSISLIIGTGLGGGVILEGNVVKGRKGFGGELGHVLLPYQNIRGLAGLMPYCNCGRLGDLESVCSLTAIGKSLLPFFLSQYPEHELGKMEIGKAAKLVRGLAEAGDPMCKEIFRVQANALGLVFDEMINTFDPDALIVGGGAIETGAEFQRWFLEEVRAGMPHQREEQADIPLHIMPNGDTAGARGAAIEALHLARQGGLA
;
A
#
# COMPACT_ATOMS: atom_id res chain seq x y z
N MET A 1 29.72 8.72 -1.01
CA MET A 1 28.84 7.67 -0.42
C MET A 1 27.68 7.53 -1.40
N GLU A 2 27.31 6.34 -1.80
CA GLU A 2 26.14 6.16 -2.68
C GLU A 2 24.88 6.49 -1.90
N VAL A 3 24.10 7.45 -2.39
CA VAL A 3 22.82 7.87 -1.80
C VAL A 3 21.76 7.85 -2.88
N VAL A 4 20.62 7.31 -2.56
CA VAL A 4 19.40 7.35 -3.39
C VAL A 4 18.28 8.07 -2.64
N ALA A 5 17.35 8.66 -3.37
CA ALA A 5 16.16 9.27 -2.78
C ALA A 5 14.92 8.43 -3.05
N GLY A 6 13.96 8.45 -2.13
CA GLY A 6 12.60 7.93 -2.32
C GLY A 6 11.59 9.05 -2.20
N VAL A 7 10.64 9.06 -3.11
CA VAL A 7 9.58 10.06 -3.24
C VAL A 7 8.25 9.34 -3.37
N ASP A 8 7.36 9.53 -2.41
CA ASP A 8 5.99 9.03 -2.43
C ASP A 8 5.04 10.19 -2.73
N LEU A 9 4.48 10.20 -3.93
CA LEU A 9 3.56 11.23 -4.38
C LEU A 9 2.12 10.83 -4.10
N GLY A 10 1.58 11.29 -2.99
CA GLY A 10 0.16 11.19 -2.68
C GLY A 10 -0.70 12.27 -3.36
N GLY A 11 -1.99 12.25 -3.07
CA GLY A 11 -2.94 13.23 -3.63
C GLY A 11 -2.79 14.65 -3.08
N THR A 12 -2.33 14.80 -1.82
CA THR A 12 -2.22 16.07 -1.10
C THR A 12 -0.81 16.41 -0.69
N ALA A 13 0.00 15.42 -0.37
CA ALA A 13 1.37 15.56 0.08
C ALA A 13 2.32 14.65 -0.71
N VAL A 14 3.57 15.02 -0.73
CA VAL A 14 4.69 14.21 -1.20
C VAL A 14 5.57 13.92 0.01
N ASN A 15 5.90 12.66 0.24
CA ASN A 15 6.78 12.24 1.32
C ASN A 15 8.16 11.85 0.77
N TYR A 16 9.22 12.12 1.52
CA TYR A 16 10.61 11.96 1.07
C TYR A 16 11.44 11.16 2.06
N THR A 17 12.38 10.40 1.54
CA THR A 17 13.45 9.79 2.32
C THR A 17 14.73 9.67 1.52
N PHE A 18 15.85 9.40 2.19
CA PHE A 18 17.14 9.07 1.57
C PHE A 18 17.66 7.75 2.15
N LEU A 19 18.22 6.93 1.28
CA LEU A 19 18.78 5.64 1.63
C LEU A 19 20.24 5.59 1.15
N THR A 20 21.13 5.20 2.05
CA THR A 20 22.56 5.06 1.74
C THR A 20 22.88 3.68 1.16
N GLY A 21 24.01 3.54 0.49
CA GLY A 21 24.47 2.26 -0.04
C GLY A 21 24.71 1.17 1.03
N ASP A 22 24.85 1.53 2.31
CA ASP A 22 24.90 0.64 3.47
C ASP A 22 23.53 0.41 4.12
N GLU A 23 22.45 0.75 3.40
CA GLU A 23 21.04 0.45 3.75
C GLU A 23 20.51 1.19 4.98
N LYS A 24 21.02 2.42 5.22
CA LYS A 24 20.52 3.29 6.29
C LYS A 24 19.62 4.39 5.75
N PHE A 25 18.42 4.50 6.31
CA PHE A 25 17.53 5.63 6.07
C PHE A 25 18.01 6.84 6.87
N LEU A 26 18.16 7.99 6.18
CA LEU A 26 18.66 9.23 6.78
C LEU A 26 17.51 10.09 7.39
N ILE A 27 16.25 9.75 7.08
CA ILE A 27 15.06 10.37 7.64
C ILE A 27 14.23 9.28 8.32
N GLU A 28 14.06 9.39 9.65
CA GLU A 28 13.38 8.37 10.44
C GLU A 28 11.85 8.42 10.31
N GLY A 29 11.25 9.61 10.27
CA GLY A 29 9.80 9.81 10.20
C GLY A 29 9.35 10.46 8.90
N LEU A 30 8.12 10.96 8.90
CA LEU A 30 7.56 11.69 7.77
C LEU A 30 8.36 12.97 7.44
N CYS A 31 8.60 13.19 6.17
CA CYS A 31 9.16 14.42 5.63
C CYS A 31 8.32 14.85 4.44
N GLU A 32 7.31 15.65 4.71
CA GLU A 32 6.25 15.97 3.75
C GLU A 32 6.39 17.38 3.17
N HIS A 33 5.94 17.51 1.93
CA HIS A 33 5.74 18.76 1.23
C HIS A 33 4.41 18.71 0.46
N PRO A 34 3.68 19.83 0.25
CA PRO A 34 2.43 19.83 -0.50
C PRO A 34 2.60 19.34 -1.94
N ALA A 35 1.77 18.39 -2.37
CA ALA A 35 1.83 17.83 -3.74
C ALA A 35 1.26 18.78 -4.80
N ARG A 36 0.18 19.48 -4.49
CA ARG A 36 -0.59 20.33 -5.41
C ARG A 36 -0.96 19.63 -6.73
N SER A 37 -1.17 18.31 -6.68
CA SER A 37 -1.45 17.48 -7.87
C SER A 37 -2.70 17.92 -8.65
N LYS A 38 -3.67 18.53 -7.96
CA LYS A 38 -4.90 19.05 -8.56
C LYS A 38 -4.67 20.25 -9.48
N GLU A 39 -3.52 20.91 -9.38
CA GLU A 39 -3.14 22.08 -10.17
C GLU A 39 -2.38 21.70 -11.45
N GLY A 40 -2.19 20.41 -11.67
CA GLY A 40 -1.61 19.85 -12.90
C GLY A 40 -0.12 19.51 -12.80
N PRO A 41 0.39 18.80 -13.82
CA PRO A 41 1.74 18.26 -13.82
C PRO A 41 2.87 19.27 -13.58
N PRO A 42 2.93 20.45 -14.24
CA PRO A 42 4.04 21.37 -14.07
C PRO A 42 4.22 21.87 -12.64
N ILE A 43 3.11 22.17 -11.97
CA ILE A 43 3.11 22.66 -10.58
C ILE A 43 3.50 21.53 -9.64
N CYS A 44 2.91 20.34 -9.80
CA CYS A 44 3.22 19.18 -8.98
C CYS A 44 4.70 18.78 -9.09
N LEU A 45 5.25 18.71 -10.30
CA LEU A 45 6.68 18.42 -10.51
C LEU A 45 7.59 19.46 -9.87
N GLN A 46 7.19 20.74 -9.83
CA GLN A 46 7.94 21.77 -9.11
C GLN A 46 7.91 21.51 -7.61
N GLN A 47 6.72 21.18 -7.06
CA GLN A 47 6.59 20.86 -5.64
C GLN A 47 7.43 19.63 -5.24
N ILE A 48 7.50 18.61 -6.11
CA ILE A 48 8.37 17.45 -5.88
C ILE A 48 9.83 17.88 -5.82
N ALA A 49 10.30 18.74 -6.74
CA ALA A 49 11.69 19.18 -6.76
C ALA A 49 12.03 20.07 -5.53
N ASP A 50 11.14 21.01 -5.19
CA ASP A 50 11.33 21.89 -4.03
C ASP A 50 11.36 21.10 -2.71
N GLY A 51 10.42 20.16 -2.56
CA GLY A 51 10.35 19.30 -1.38
C GLY A 51 11.54 18.35 -1.26
N LEU A 52 12.06 17.85 -2.39
CA LEU A 52 13.25 17.01 -2.40
C LEU A 52 14.50 17.79 -1.93
N GLN A 53 14.64 19.07 -2.31
CA GLN A 53 15.71 19.92 -1.80
C GLN A 53 15.58 20.17 -0.30
N ILE A 54 14.37 20.49 0.17
CA ILE A 54 14.11 20.69 1.60
C ILE A 54 14.43 19.42 2.41
N ALA A 55 14.05 18.26 1.89
CA ALA A 55 14.32 16.98 2.54
C ALA A 55 15.83 16.66 2.53
N ALA A 56 16.55 17.01 1.46
CA ALA A 56 18.00 16.84 1.36
C ALA A 56 18.74 17.70 2.40
N ASP A 57 18.35 18.96 2.53
CA ASP A 57 18.91 19.88 3.52
C ASP A 57 18.67 19.34 4.95
N LYS A 58 17.46 18.81 5.24
CA LYS A 58 17.13 18.19 6.51
C LYS A 58 17.95 16.94 6.81
N ALA A 59 18.25 16.14 5.78
CA ALA A 59 19.03 14.92 5.90
C ALA A 59 20.56 15.17 5.90
N GLY A 60 21.00 16.40 5.62
CA GLY A 60 22.42 16.72 5.45
C GLY A 60 23.03 16.11 4.19
N VAL A 61 22.24 15.92 3.13
CA VAL A 61 22.65 15.32 1.86
C VAL A 61 22.69 16.40 0.79
N SER A 62 23.76 16.40 -0.04
CA SER A 62 23.75 17.16 -1.28
C SER A 62 22.93 16.42 -2.34
N LEU A 63 22.06 17.11 -3.07
CA LEU A 63 21.38 16.49 -4.21
C LEU A 63 22.34 16.01 -5.29
N ASP A 64 23.55 16.58 -5.38
CA ASP A 64 24.57 16.12 -6.32
C ASP A 64 25.06 14.70 -5.98
N ASP A 65 25.01 14.31 -4.70
CA ASP A 65 25.40 12.97 -4.25
C ASP A 65 24.31 11.91 -4.48
N VAL A 66 23.06 12.34 -4.77
CA VAL A 66 21.95 11.43 -5.07
C VAL A 66 22.11 10.88 -6.49
N THR A 67 22.29 9.57 -6.59
CA THR A 67 22.53 8.89 -7.88
C THR A 67 21.25 8.54 -8.63
N VAL A 68 20.19 8.10 -7.91
CA VAL A 68 18.91 7.68 -8.46
C VAL A 68 17.78 8.18 -7.54
N VAL A 69 16.65 8.54 -8.13
CA VAL A 69 15.42 8.86 -7.40
C VAL A 69 14.38 7.78 -7.68
N GLY A 70 13.86 7.15 -6.62
CA GLY A 70 12.68 6.30 -6.71
C GLY A 70 11.42 7.15 -6.55
N LEU A 71 10.45 6.91 -7.41
CA LEU A 71 9.14 7.54 -7.35
C LEU A 71 8.07 6.49 -7.22
N ASP A 72 7.15 6.67 -6.30
CA ASP A 72 5.88 5.95 -6.33
C ASP A 72 4.69 6.90 -6.37
N THR A 73 3.58 6.38 -6.87
CA THR A 73 2.31 7.11 -6.93
C THR A 73 1.13 6.15 -6.78
N PRO A 74 -0.01 6.62 -6.27
CA PRO A 74 -1.24 5.87 -6.38
C PRO A 74 -1.62 5.68 -7.86
N GLY A 75 -2.16 4.47 -8.16
CA GLY A 75 -2.59 4.11 -9.49
C GLY A 75 -3.86 4.80 -9.98
N PRO A 76 -4.30 4.43 -11.18
CA PRO A 76 -3.65 3.51 -12.10
C PRO A 76 -2.59 4.18 -12.99
N ALA A 77 -1.46 3.50 -13.14
CA ALA A 77 -0.37 3.91 -14.04
C ALA A 77 0.32 2.68 -14.67
N SER A 78 1.01 2.90 -15.78
CA SER A 78 1.81 1.83 -16.42
C SER A 78 3.08 1.52 -15.60
N ALA A 79 3.75 0.39 -15.92
CA ALA A 79 5.04 0.03 -15.34
C ALA A 79 6.13 1.09 -15.54
N SER A 80 6.00 1.95 -16.53
CA SER A 80 6.93 3.06 -16.82
C SER A 80 6.54 4.39 -16.17
N GLY A 81 5.40 4.46 -15.44
CA GLY A 81 4.95 5.69 -14.80
C GLY A 81 4.06 6.57 -15.67
N VAL A 82 3.45 6.02 -16.73
CA VAL A 82 2.45 6.75 -17.52
C VAL A 82 1.10 6.63 -16.84
N LEU A 83 0.56 7.77 -16.38
CA LEU A 83 -0.72 7.83 -15.67
C LEU A 83 -1.89 7.54 -16.59
N SER A 84 -2.86 6.78 -16.12
CA SER A 84 -4.05 6.42 -16.90
C SER A 84 -5.00 7.61 -17.03
N ALA A 85 -5.70 7.67 -18.15
CA ALA A 85 -6.70 8.71 -18.41
C ALA A 85 -7.98 8.57 -17.55
N ARG A 86 -8.17 7.42 -16.91
CA ARG A 86 -9.37 7.10 -16.11
C ARG A 86 -8.98 6.35 -14.84
N GLY A 87 -9.78 6.53 -13.81
CA GLY A 87 -9.68 5.75 -12.57
C GLY A 87 -8.83 6.39 -11.47
N SER A 88 -8.07 7.44 -11.76
CA SER A 88 -7.34 8.16 -10.73
C SER A 88 -8.26 9.13 -9.96
N THR A 89 -8.21 9.06 -8.64
CA THR A 89 -8.89 10.00 -7.75
C THR A 89 -7.98 11.15 -7.30
N ASN A 90 -6.67 10.99 -7.45
CA ASN A 90 -5.65 11.93 -6.97
C ASN A 90 -5.15 12.87 -8.07
N PHE A 91 -5.19 12.41 -9.33
CA PHE A 91 -4.70 13.14 -10.51
C PHE A 91 -5.88 13.58 -11.37
N VAL A 92 -6.66 14.54 -10.85
CA VAL A 92 -7.93 14.98 -11.48
C VAL A 92 -7.77 16.04 -12.57
N HIS A 93 -6.60 16.69 -12.69
CA HIS A 93 -6.35 17.66 -13.77
C HIS A 93 -6.24 16.93 -15.11
N ALA A 94 -6.82 17.51 -16.17
CA ALA A 94 -6.89 16.86 -17.48
C ALA A 94 -5.52 16.47 -18.06
N ASP A 95 -4.50 17.28 -17.81
CA ASP A 95 -3.14 17.06 -18.34
C ASP A 95 -2.41 15.86 -17.72
N TRP A 96 -2.97 15.23 -16.67
CA TRP A 96 -2.45 13.97 -16.14
C TRP A 96 -2.73 12.76 -17.01
N ALA A 97 -3.75 12.85 -17.88
CA ALA A 97 -4.14 11.73 -18.74
C ALA A 97 -3.02 11.40 -19.76
N GLY A 98 -2.42 10.23 -19.61
CA GLY A 98 -1.31 9.80 -20.47
C GLY A 98 0.04 10.49 -20.15
N PHE A 99 0.14 11.21 -19.06
CA PHE A 99 1.37 11.89 -18.66
C PHE A 99 2.40 10.90 -18.11
N ASP A 100 3.61 10.88 -18.67
CA ASP A 100 4.74 10.11 -18.17
C ASP A 100 5.43 10.90 -17.03
N ILE A 101 4.97 10.64 -15.79
CA ILE A 101 5.48 11.36 -14.62
C ILE A 101 6.94 11.03 -14.33
N ARG A 102 7.35 9.77 -14.54
CA ARG A 102 8.72 9.32 -14.32
C ARG A 102 9.69 10.05 -15.25
N GLU A 103 9.40 10.07 -16.55
CA GLU A 103 10.26 10.71 -17.56
C GLU A 103 10.37 12.23 -17.33
N HIS A 104 9.24 12.89 -17.07
CA HIS A 104 9.23 14.33 -16.82
C HIS A 104 9.93 14.71 -15.53
N LEU A 105 9.80 13.89 -14.47
CA LEU A 105 10.55 14.12 -13.23
C LEU A 105 12.06 13.91 -13.44
N ALA A 106 12.46 12.87 -14.19
CA ALA A 106 13.87 12.62 -14.53
C ALA A 106 14.49 13.81 -15.27
N LYS A 107 13.79 14.36 -16.28
CA LYS A 107 14.21 15.55 -17.00
C LYS A 107 14.32 16.77 -16.08
N LYS A 108 13.36 16.96 -15.19
CA LYS A 108 13.35 18.10 -14.27
C LYS A 108 14.48 18.06 -13.26
N LEU A 109 14.77 16.88 -12.70
CA LEU A 109 15.83 16.69 -11.70
C LEU A 109 17.23 16.51 -12.31
N GLY A 110 17.32 16.21 -13.61
CA GLY A 110 18.57 15.83 -14.26
C GLY A 110 19.15 14.52 -13.72
N LYS A 111 18.29 13.63 -13.22
CA LYS A 111 18.66 12.37 -12.57
C LYS A 111 17.79 11.22 -13.07
N PRO A 112 18.33 9.98 -13.06
CA PRO A 112 17.52 8.79 -13.31
C PRO A 112 16.40 8.65 -12.28
N VAL A 113 15.21 8.24 -12.75
CA VAL A 113 14.04 8.00 -11.89
C VAL A 113 13.50 6.60 -12.13
N THR A 114 13.35 5.81 -11.06
CA THR A 114 12.59 4.56 -11.07
C THR A 114 11.13 4.82 -10.75
N TYR A 115 10.26 3.85 -11.06
CA TYR A 115 8.83 3.98 -10.80
C TYR A 115 8.22 2.70 -10.22
N LEU A 116 7.38 2.87 -9.19
CA LEU A 116 6.50 1.86 -8.62
C LEU A 116 5.07 2.43 -8.46
N ASN A 117 4.06 1.58 -8.35
CA ASN A 117 2.81 2.00 -7.70
C ASN A 117 2.97 1.91 -6.18
N ASP A 118 2.11 2.60 -5.44
CA ASP A 118 2.13 2.68 -3.96
C ASP A 118 2.04 1.31 -3.28
N GLY A 119 1.21 0.39 -3.78
CA GLY A 119 1.10 -0.97 -3.28
C GLY A 119 2.41 -1.76 -3.40
N ASN A 120 3.07 -1.69 -4.55
CA ASN A 120 4.36 -2.34 -4.76
C ASN A 120 5.48 -1.70 -3.93
N ALA A 121 5.48 -0.37 -3.78
CA ALA A 121 6.45 0.33 -2.93
C ALA A 121 6.27 -0.10 -1.46
N GLY A 122 5.03 -0.12 -0.96
CA GLY A 122 4.75 -0.62 0.38
C GLY A 122 5.15 -2.08 0.58
N ALA A 123 4.89 -2.94 -0.40
CA ALA A 123 5.30 -4.35 -0.34
C ALA A 123 6.82 -4.50 -0.28
N LEU A 124 7.56 -3.71 -1.06
CA LEU A 124 9.01 -3.73 -1.04
C LEU A 124 9.58 -3.24 0.30
N TRP A 125 8.96 -2.24 0.93
CA TRP A 125 9.29 -1.83 2.30
C TRP A 125 9.06 -2.96 3.31
N GLY A 126 7.90 -3.61 3.29
CA GLY A 126 7.61 -4.73 4.18
C GLY A 126 8.60 -5.88 4.02
N HIS A 127 8.97 -6.23 2.79
CA HIS A 127 9.99 -7.21 2.47
C HIS A 127 11.36 -6.82 3.04
N PHE A 128 11.77 -5.57 2.81
CA PHE A 128 13.05 -5.05 3.29
C PHE A 128 13.20 -5.15 4.81
N VAL A 129 12.15 -4.83 5.55
CA VAL A 129 12.17 -4.89 7.03
C VAL A 129 12.44 -6.30 7.54
N LEU A 130 11.93 -7.32 6.83
CA LEU A 130 12.09 -8.72 7.25
C LEU A 130 13.39 -9.34 6.75
N PHE A 131 13.81 -8.99 5.56
CA PHE A 131 14.85 -9.74 4.84
C PHE A 131 16.03 -8.89 4.37
N GLY A 132 15.92 -7.55 4.40
CA GLY A 132 16.93 -6.63 3.86
C GLY A 132 16.85 -6.48 2.33
N ALA A 133 17.64 -5.52 1.78
CA ALA A 133 17.58 -5.16 0.36
C ALA A 133 18.21 -6.18 -0.60
N ARG A 134 18.95 -7.15 -0.10
CA ARG A 134 19.65 -8.16 -0.92
C ARG A 134 19.07 -9.56 -0.80
N SER A 135 17.91 -9.67 -0.18
CA SER A 135 17.26 -10.96 0.02
C SER A 135 16.77 -11.57 -1.30
N GLN A 136 16.84 -12.89 -1.38
CA GLN A 136 16.20 -13.70 -2.43
C GLN A 136 14.90 -14.34 -1.92
N ALA A 137 14.39 -13.90 -0.78
CA ALA A 137 13.14 -14.39 -0.24
C ALA A 137 11.92 -13.94 -1.09
N THR A 138 10.84 -14.65 -0.95
CA THR A 138 9.53 -14.32 -1.55
C THR A 138 8.58 -13.85 -0.44
N SER A 139 7.89 -12.75 -0.65
CA SER A 139 6.88 -12.25 0.30
C SER A 139 5.66 -11.70 -0.41
N ILE A 140 4.51 -11.81 0.26
CA ILE A 140 3.22 -11.30 -0.19
C ILE A 140 2.75 -10.25 0.81
N SER A 141 2.44 -9.05 0.34
CA SER A 141 1.93 -7.97 1.18
C SER A 141 0.52 -7.56 0.78
N LEU A 142 -0.35 -7.34 1.78
CA LEU A 142 -1.68 -6.74 1.64
C LEU A 142 -1.75 -5.51 2.55
N ILE A 143 -2.09 -4.34 1.99
CA ILE A 143 -1.99 -3.04 2.64
C ILE A 143 -3.37 -2.37 2.68
N ILE A 144 -4.00 -2.35 3.86
CA ILE A 144 -5.36 -1.87 4.06
C ILE A 144 -5.35 -0.37 4.34
N GLY A 145 -5.72 0.40 3.34
CA GLY A 145 -5.89 1.85 3.43
C GLY A 145 -7.29 2.31 3.06
N THR A 146 -7.42 3.47 2.42
CA THR A 146 -8.68 3.93 1.81
C THR A 146 -9.21 2.88 0.83
N GLY A 147 -8.33 2.32 -0.02
CA GLY A 147 -8.50 1.10 -0.79
C GLY A 147 -7.72 -0.05 -0.18
N LEU A 148 -7.40 -1.05 -1.00
CA LEU A 148 -6.50 -2.13 -0.63
C LEU A 148 -5.41 -2.27 -1.67
N GLY A 149 -4.20 -1.89 -1.28
CA GLY A 149 -2.99 -2.14 -2.05
C GLY A 149 -2.39 -3.51 -1.74
N GLY A 150 -1.41 -3.89 -2.53
CA GLY A 150 -0.65 -5.10 -2.28
C GLY A 150 0.53 -5.20 -3.21
N GLY A 151 1.33 -6.23 -3.02
CA GLY A 151 2.46 -6.52 -3.87
C GLY A 151 3.03 -7.90 -3.60
N VAL A 152 3.66 -8.42 -4.62
CA VAL A 152 4.38 -9.70 -4.60
C VAL A 152 5.86 -9.39 -4.83
N ILE A 153 6.69 -9.78 -3.87
CA ILE A 153 8.14 -9.79 -4.02
C ILE A 153 8.54 -11.24 -4.26
N LEU A 154 9.01 -11.54 -5.44
CA LEU A 154 9.44 -12.89 -5.83
C LEU A 154 10.96 -12.92 -5.96
N GLU A 155 11.62 -13.73 -5.13
CA GLU A 155 13.08 -13.84 -5.12
C GLU A 155 13.76 -12.44 -5.03
N GLY A 156 13.25 -11.59 -4.11
CA GLY A 156 13.75 -10.23 -3.90
C GLY A 156 13.32 -9.19 -4.92
N ASN A 157 12.57 -9.56 -5.96
CA ASN A 157 12.16 -8.66 -7.04
C ASN A 157 10.66 -8.37 -7.03
N VAL A 158 10.28 -7.12 -7.28
CA VAL A 158 8.87 -6.73 -7.40
C VAL A 158 8.25 -7.34 -8.65
N VAL A 159 7.14 -8.06 -8.50
CA VAL A 159 6.34 -8.58 -9.61
C VAL A 159 5.50 -7.46 -10.21
N LYS A 160 6.08 -6.68 -11.13
CA LYS A 160 5.37 -5.56 -11.81
C LYS A 160 4.42 -6.03 -12.91
N GLY A 161 4.68 -7.20 -13.49
CA GLY A 161 3.96 -7.65 -14.68
C GLY A 161 4.26 -6.81 -15.93
N ARG A 162 3.65 -7.18 -17.05
CA ARG A 162 3.94 -6.57 -18.37
C ARG A 162 3.56 -5.09 -18.47
N LYS A 163 2.52 -4.68 -17.77
CA LYS A 163 1.97 -3.31 -17.84
C LYS A 163 1.97 -2.56 -16.51
N GLY A 164 2.60 -3.10 -15.47
CA GLY A 164 2.66 -2.48 -14.15
C GLY A 164 1.51 -2.82 -13.19
N PHE A 165 0.62 -3.74 -13.58
CA PHE A 165 -0.52 -4.18 -12.75
C PHE A 165 -0.31 -5.53 -12.08
N GLY A 166 0.94 -6.02 -12.02
CA GLY A 166 1.27 -7.18 -11.20
C GLY A 166 1.17 -6.81 -9.72
N GLY A 167 0.60 -7.70 -8.91
CA GLY A 167 0.43 -7.43 -7.48
C GLY A 167 -0.83 -6.65 -7.10
N GLU A 168 -1.74 -6.35 -8.04
CA GLU A 168 -3.05 -5.72 -7.76
C GLU A 168 -3.98 -6.70 -7.02
N LEU A 169 -3.53 -7.18 -5.85
CA LEU A 169 -4.21 -8.22 -5.07
C LEU A 169 -5.55 -7.75 -4.50
N GLY A 170 -5.76 -6.45 -4.35
CA GLY A 170 -7.05 -5.87 -3.96
C GLY A 170 -8.19 -6.21 -4.92
N HIS A 171 -7.86 -6.52 -6.18
CA HIS A 171 -8.85 -6.81 -7.21
C HIS A 171 -8.99 -8.31 -7.55
N VAL A 172 -8.43 -9.19 -6.72
CA VAL A 172 -8.69 -10.63 -6.77
C VAL A 172 -10.12 -10.90 -6.30
N LEU A 173 -10.86 -11.73 -7.04
CA LEU A 173 -12.22 -12.08 -6.66
C LEU A 173 -12.23 -13.01 -5.45
N LEU A 174 -13.15 -12.75 -4.52
CA LEU A 174 -13.34 -13.53 -3.31
C LEU A 174 -14.58 -14.42 -3.41
N PRO A 175 -14.55 -15.63 -2.89
CA PRO A 175 -15.74 -16.38 -2.54
C PRO A 175 -16.38 -15.79 -1.24
N TYR A 176 -16.71 -14.49 -1.26
CA TYR A 176 -17.16 -13.75 -0.06
C TYR A 176 -18.43 -14.34 0.57
N GLN A 177 -19.23 -15.08 -0.19
CA GLN A 177 -20.39 -15.81 0.34
C GLN A 177 -19.99 -16.88 1.38
N ASN A 178 -18.74 -17.36 1.32
CA ASN A 178 -18.19 -18.34 2.25
C ASN A 178 -17.62 -17.70 3.52
N ILE A 179 -17.48 -16.37 3.54
CA ILE A 179 -17.03 -15.66 4.74
C ILE A 179 -18.19 -15.60 5.73
N ARG A 180 -17.97 -16.17 6.92
CA ARG A 180 -18.94 -16.14 7.99
C ARG A 180 -19.28 -14.68 8.35
N GLY A 181 -20.57 -14.36 8.38
CA GLY A 181 -21.08 -13.02 8.69
C GLY A 181 -21.39 -12.15 7.48
N LEU A 182 -21.02 -12.56 6.24
CA LEU A 182 -21.28 -11.78 5.01
C LEU A 182 -22.43 -12.36 4.14
N ALA A 183 -23.17 -13.32 4.64
CA ALA A 183 -24.29 -13.88 3.88
C ALA A 183 -25.34 -12.80 3.53
N GLY A 184 -25.62 -12.65 2.23
CA GLY A 184 -26.55 -11.63 1.72
C GLY A 184 -25.94 -10.28 1.39
N LEU A 185 -24.67 -10.02 1.75
CA LEU A 185 -23.98 -8.81 1.32
C LEU A 185 -23.60 -8.89 -0.17
N MET A 186 -23.71 -7.76 -0.87
CA MET A 186 -23.26 -7.58 -2.27
C MET A 186 -22.22 -6.47 -2.32
N PRO A 187 -20.93 -6.76 -2.01
CA PRO A 187 -19.89 -5.74 -1.92
C PRO A 187 -19.40 -5.31 -3.30
N TYR A 188 -19.51 -4.01 -3.61
CA TYR A 188 -19.02 -3.44 -4.86
C TYR A 188 -17.76 -2.62 -4.67
N CYS A 189 -16.76 -2.89 -5.51
CA CYS A 189 -15.54 -2.10 -5.62
C CYS A 189 -15.73 -0.86 -6.49
N ASN A 190 -14.93 0.17 -6.26
CA ASN A 190 -14.88 1.36 -7.10
C ASN A 190 -14.41 1.06 -8.55
N CYS A 191 -13.70 -0.04 -8.78
CA CYS A 191 -13.31 -0.50 -10.11
C CYS A 191 -14.48 -1.08 -10.93
N GLY A 192 -15.67 -1.23 -10.34
CA GLY A 192 -16.87 -1.79 -10.96
C GLY A 192 -17.06 -3.29 -10.77
N ARG A 193 -16.13 -3.99 -10.08
CA ARG A 193 -16.27 -5.41 -9.77
C ARG A 193 -17.15 -5.64 -8.54
N LEU A 194 -17.84 -6.76 -8.55
CA LEU A 194 -18.55 -7.29 -7.41
C LEU A 194 -17.66 -8.35 -6.71
N GLY A 195 -17.45 -8.19 -5.41
CA GLY A 195 -16.83 -9.22 -4.59
C GLY A 195 -15.33 -9.42 -4.80
N ASP A 196 -14.59 -8.37 -5.16
CA ASP A 196 -13.13 -8.40 -5.05
C ASP A 196 -12.68 -8.10 -3.61
N LEU A 197 -11.43 -8.37 -3.30
CA LEU A 197 -10.90 -8.23 -1.94
C LEU A 197 -11.07 -6.79 -1.41
N GLU A 198 -10.81 -5.77 -2.23
CA GLU A 198 -10.94 -4.36 -1.83
C GLU A 198 -12.38 -3.98 -1.44
N SER A 199 -13.37 -4.60 -2.09
CA SER A 199 -14.78 -4.34 -1.79
C SER A 199 -15.20 -4.78 -0.39
N VAL A 200 -14.39 -5.63 0.26
CA VAL A 200 -14.55 -6.09 1.64
C VAL A 200 -13.45 -5.51 2.54
N CYS A 201 -12.19 -5.53 2.10
CA CYS A 201 -11.03 -5.16 2.91
C CYS A 201 -10.50 -3.77 2.57
N SER A 202 -11.23 -2.72 2.93
CA SER A 202 -10.76 -1.33 2.83
C SER A 202 -11.54 -0.43 3.79
N LEU A 203 -11.01 0.75 4.10
CA LEU A 203 -11.76 1.76 4.85
C LEU A 203 -13.00 2.23 4.08
N THR A 204 -12.92 2.30 2.76
CA THR A 204 -14.07 2.59 1.89
C THR A 204 -15.15 1.52 2.01
N ALA A 205 -14.77 0.24 2.05
CA ALA A 205 -15.70 -0.88 2.22
C ALA A 205 -16.45 -0.81 3.56
N ILE A 206 -15.77 -0.37 4.63
CA ILE A 206 -16.43 -0.15 5.94
C ILE A 206 -17.62 0.81 5.76
N GLY A 207 -17.39 1.99 5.19
CA GLY A 207 -18.44 3.01 5.05
C GLY A 207 -19.52 2.66 4.03
N LYS A 208 -19.16 2.03 2.90
CA LYS A 208 -20.10 1.75 1.81
C LYS A 208 -20.93 0.51 1.99
N SER A 209 -20.33 -0.54 2.57
CA SER A 209 -20.93 -1.88 2.54
C SER A 209 -21.06 -2.50 3.93
N LEU A 210 -19.95 -2.60 4.68
CA LEU A 210 -19.92 -3.38 5.90
C LEU A 210 -20.72 -2.73 7.04
N LEU A 211 -20.47 -1.47 7.34
CA LEU A 211 -21.15 -0.78 8.44
C LEU A 211 -22.68 -0.71 8.23
N PRO A 212 -23.22 -0.30 7.06
CA PRO A 212 -24.65 -0.36 6.81
C PRO A 212 -25.23 -1.77 6.95
N PHE A 213 -24.53 -2.79 6.48
CA PHE A 213 -24.93 -4.19 6.56
C PHE A 213 -25.00 -4.67 8.02
N PHE A 214 -23.95 -4.40 8.81
CA PHE A 214 -23.93 -4.81 10.22
C PHE A 214 -24.91 -4.00 11.07
N LEU A 215 -25.11 -2.72 10.83
CA LEU A 215 -26.13 -1.91 11.52
C LEU A 215 -27.55 -2.47 11.32
N SER A 216 -27.83 -3.10 10.19
CA SER A 216 -29.13 -3.77 10.02
C SER A 216 -29.32 -4.98 10.94
N GLN A 217 -28.25 -5.57 11.43
CA GLN A 217 -28.24 -6.68 12.38
C GLN A 217 -28.11 -6.22 13.85
N TYR A 218 -27.64 -4.98 14.06
CA TYR A 218 -27.47 -4.34 15.36
C TYR A 218 -28.26 -3.01 15.41
N PRO A 219 -29.60 -3.04 15.35
CA PRO A 219 -30.43 -1.84 15.17
C PRO A 219 -30.33 -0.83 16.31
N GLU A 220 -29.94 -1.28 17.51
CA GLU A 220 -29.80 -0.42 18.69
C GLU A 220 -28.40 0.21 18.82
N HIS A 221 -27.46 -0.10 17.91
CA HIS A 221 -26.08 0.37 17.99
C HIS A 221 -25.99 1.89 17.78
N GLU A 222 -25.20 2.57 18.62
CA GLU A 222 -25.08 4.03 18.62
C GLU A 222 -24.60 4.62 17.28
N LEU A 223 -23.76 3.90 16.53
CA LEU A 223 -23.32 4.32 15.19
C LEU A 223 -24.48 4.44 14.20
N GLY A 224 -25.59 3.73 14.40
CA GLY A 224 -26.79 3.84 13.57
C GLY A 224 -27.52 5.18 13.69
N LYS A 225 -27.24 5.95 14.75
CA LYS A 225 -27.81 7.28 14.97
C LYS A 225 -26.98 8.40 14.30
N MET A 226 -25.86 8.07 13.67
CA MET A 226 -24.92 9.01 13.09
C MET A 226 -24.99 8.99 11.57
N GLU A 227 -24.46 10.07 10.94
CA GLU A 227 -24.16 10.07 9.50
C GLU A 227 -23.11 9.02 9.20
N ILE A 228 -23.34 8.18 8.17
CA ILE A 228 -22.56 6.96 7.90
C ILE A 228 -21.05 7.23 7.73
N GLY A 229 -20.67 8.33 7.08
CA GLY A 229 -19.27 8.68 6.86
C GLY A 229 -18.54 9.09 8.14
N LYS A 230 -19.28 9.66 9.12
CA LYS A 230 -18.74 9.96 10.45
C LYS A 230 -18.64 8.70 11.29
N ALA A 231 -19.69 7.86 11.25
CA ALA A 231 -19.73 6.58 11.95
C ALA A 231 -18.60 5.65 11.51
N ALA A 232 -18.34 5.55 10.21
CA ALA A 232 -17.28 4.70 9.65
C ALA A 232 -15.87 5.05 10.20
N LYS A 233 -15.60 6.32 10.48
CA LYS A 233 -14.32 6.76 11.07
C LYS A 233 -14.12 6.28 12.51
N LEU A 234 -15.19 5.94 13.21
CA LEU A 234 -15.14 5.49 14.60
C LEU A 234 -15.00 3.97 14.72
N VAL A 235 -15.31 3.22 13.65
CA VAL A 235 -15.36 1.75 13.68
C VAL A 235 -14.04 1.15 14.16
N ARG A 236 -12.87 1.65 13.69
CA ARG A 236 -11.55 1.15 14.11
C ARG A 236 -11.33 1.32 15.61
N GLY A 237 -11.50 2.54 16.13
CA GLY A 237 -11.30 2.81 17.56
C GLY A 237 -12.27 2.04 18.45
N LEU A 238 -13.53 1.85 18.02
CA LEU A 238 -14.51 1.04 18.75
C LEU A 238 -14.15 -0.45 18.70
N ALA A 239 -13.69 -0.96 17.57
CA ALA A 239 -13.23 -2.35 17.45
C ALA A 239 -12.04 -2.61 18.39
N GLU A 240 -11.06 -1.69 18.42
CA GLU A 240 -9.91 -1.75 19.34
C GLU A 240 -10.36 -1.68 20.81
N ALA A 241 -11.38 -0.89 21.12
CA ALA A 241 -11.99 -0.82 22.45
C ALA A 241 -12.86 -2.04 22.80
N GLY A 242 -13.03 -3.01 21.89
CA GLY A 242 -13.74 -4.26 22.14
C GLY A 242 -15.21 -4.26 21.76
N ASP A 243 -15.73 -3.26 21.06
CA ASP A 243 -17.12 -3.25 20.58
C ASP A 243 -17.40 -4.47 19.69
N PRO A 244 -18.43 -5.26 19.99
CA PRO A 244 -18.65 -6.55 19.31
C PRO A 244 -18.97 -6.41 17.82
N MET A 245 -19.80 -5.42 17.44
CA MET A 245 -20.17 -5.21 16.04
C MET A 245 -18.97 -4.70 15.24
N CYS A 246 -18.22 -3.74 15.77
CA CYS A 246 -17.05 -3.20 15.10
C CYS A 246 -15.92 -4.25 15.00
N LYS A 247 -15.75 -5.10 16.00
CA LYS A 247 -14.84 -6.27 15.92
C LYS A 247 -15.28 -7.26 14.85
N GLU A 248 -16.59 -7.51 14.69
CA GLU A 248 -17.09 -8.40 13.63
C GLU A 248 -16.78 -7.86 12.24
N ILE A 249 -16.85 -6.52 12.01
CA ILE A 249 -16.43 -5.88 10.77
C ILE A 249 -14.94 -6.18 10.47
N PHE A 250 -14.06 -6.03 11.45
CA PHE A 250 -12.63 -6.34 11.26
C PHE A 250 -12.36 -7.84 11.14
N ARG A 251 -13.15 -8.71 11.79
CA ARG A 251 -13.06 -10.16 11.62
C ARG A 251 -13.32 -10.58 10.18
N VAL A 252 -14.39 -10.07 9.56
CA VAL A 252 -14.70 -10.43 8.17
C VAL A 252 -13.64 -9.91 7.21
N GLN A 253 -13.05 -8.73 7.48
CA GLN A 253 -11.92 -8.24 6.71
C GLN A 253 -10.69 -9.15 6.87
N ALA A 254 -10.35 -9.55 8.09
CA ALA A 254 -9.24 -10.44 8.37
C ALA A 254 -9.42 -11.81 7.69
N ASN A 255 -10.63 -12.41 7.80
CA ASN A 255 -10.91 -13.69 7.13
C ASN A 255 -10.82 -13.57 5.60
N ALA A 256 -11.25 -12.45 5.01
CA ALA A 256 -11.12 -12.21 3.59
C ALA A 256 -9.64 -12.11 3.14
N LEU A 257 -8.79 -11.44 3.93
CA LEU A 257 -7.34 -11.44 3.70
C LEU A 257 -6.77 -12.86 3.77
N GLY A 258 -7.20 -13.65 4.76
CA GLY A 258 -6.78 -15.04 4.92
C GLY A 258 -7.05 -15.88 3.68
N LEU A 259 -8.25 -15.76 3.08
CA LEU A 259 -8.59 -16.46 1.84
C LEU A 259 -7.63 -16.13 0.69
N VAL A 260 -7.29 -14.85 0.50
CA VAL A 260 -6.36 -14.45 -0.56
C VAL A 260 -4.94 -14.89 -0.25
N PHE A 261 -4.50 -14.81 1.00
CA PHE A 261 -3.19 -15.33 1.39
C PHE A 261 -3.08 -16.84 1.14
N ASP A 262 -4.13 -17.62 1.42
CA ASP A 262 -4.15 -19.06 1.13
C ASP A 262 -3.96 -19.35 -0.37
N GLU A 263 -4.63 -18.57 -1.24
CA GLU A 263 -4.43 -18.69 -2.69
C GLU A 263 -3.00 -18.28 -3.11
N MET A 264 -2.43 -17.24 -2.48
CA MET A 264 -1.06 -16.79 -2.75
C MET A 264 -0.01 -17.77 -2.25
N ILE A 265 -0.24 -18.42 -1.10
CA ILE A 265 0.60 -19.52 -0.62
C ILE A 265 0.67 -20.62 -1.66
N ASN A 266 -0.48 -21.06 -2.19
CA ASN A 266 -0.55 -22.10 -3.21
C ASN A 266 0.06 -21.68 -4.56
N THR A 267 0.20 -20.37 -4.82
CA THR A 267 0.69 -19.85 -6.09
C THR A 267 2.20 -19.60 -6.08
N PHE A 268 2.72 -19.08 -4.95
CA PHE A 268 4.08 -18.55 -4.85
C PHE A 268 4.95 -19.21 -3.79
N ASP A 269 4.36 -20.00 -2.87
CA ASP A 269 5.07 -20.64 -1.75
C ASP A 269 6.01 -19.65 -1.01
N PRO A 270 5.49 -18.58 -0.43
CA PRO A 270 6.29 -17.46 0.06
C PRO A 270 6.95 -17.75 1.41
N ASP A 271 8.08 -17.08 1.67
CA ASP A 271 8.78 -17.11 2.96
C ASP A 271 8.07 -16.29 4.05
N ALA A 272 7.23 -15.31 3.67
CA ALA A 272 6.45 -14.50 4.62
C ALA A 272 5.21 -13.87 3.99
N LEU A 273 4.19 -13.67 4.84
CA LEU A 273 3.00 -12.88 4.57
C LEU A 273 3.02 -11.60 5.41
N ILE A 274 2.60 -10.49 4.83
CA ILE A 274 2.68 -9.17 5.46
C ILE A 274 1.34 -8.45 5.35
N VAL A 275 0.83 -7.97 6.48
CA VAL A 275 -0.34 -7.11 6.53
C VAL A 275 0.09 -5.71 6.96
N GLY A 276 -0.32 -4.69 6.20
CA GLY A 276 0.04 -3.29 6.46
C GLY A 276 -1.12 -2.34 6.31
N GLY A 277 -0.82 -1.06 6.49
CA GLY A 277 -1.71 0.07 6.21
C GLY A 277 -2.45 0.62 7.41
N GLY A 278 -2.95 1.84 7.27
CA GLY A 278 -3.53 2.62 8.35
C GLY A 278 -4.76 2.00 9.02
N ALA A 279 -5.44 1.06 8.36
CA ALA A 279 -6.58 0.38 8.97
C ALA A 279 -6.20 -0.48 10.19
N ILE A 280 -4.94 -0.97 10.24
CA ILE A 280 -4.41 -1.81 11.32
C ILE A 280 -3.31 -1.12 12.14
N GLU A 281 -3.14 0.19 12.00
CA GLU A 281 -2.32 1.01 12.91
C GLU A 281 -3.06 1.21 14.23
N THR A 282 -2.98 0.21 15.07
CA THR A 282 -3.69 0.05 16.36
C THR A 282 -2.73 -0.49 17.40
N GLY A 283 -3.20 -0.68 18.63
CA GLY A 283 -2.40 -1.29 19.69
C GLY A 283 -2.03 -2.76 19.39
N ALA A 284 -0.93 -3.21 19.97
CA ALA A 284 -0.35 -4.55 19.73
C ALA A 284 -1.32 -5.70 20.03
N GLU A 285 -2.25 -5.53 20.97
CA GLU A 285 -3.25 -6.54 21.30
C GLU A 285 -4.25 -6.73 20.16
N PHE A 286 -4.75 -5.64 19.60
CA PHE A 286 -5.67 -5.69 18.45
C PHE A 286 -4.97 -6.25 17.20
N GLN A 287 -3.73 -5.83 16.93
CA GLN A 287 -2.94 -6.36 15.82
C GLN A 287 -2.75 -7.87 15.91
N ARG A 288 -2.42 -8.37 17.10
CA ARG A 288 -2.26 -9.81 17.35
C ARG A 288 -3.56 -10.57 17.08
N TRP A 289 -4.67 -10.09 17.66
CA TRP A 289 -6.00 -10.65 17.42
C TRP A 289 -6.36 -10.62 15.92
N PHE A 290 -6.07 -9.51 15.22
CA PHE A 290 -6.36 -9.39 13.80
C PHE A 290 -5.58 -10.42 12.96
N LEU A 291 -4.30 -10.64 13.26
CA LEU A 291 -3.51 -11.69 12.59
C LEU A 291 -4.00 -13.11 12.90
N GLU A 292 -4.48 -13.36 14.11
CA GLU A 292 -5.15 -14.63 14.46
C GLU A 292 -6.39 -14.87 13.60
N GLU A 293 -7.22 -13.83 13.40
CA GLU A 293 -8.38 -13.90 12.53
C GLU A 293 -8.00 -14.04 11.05
N VAL A 294 -6.90 -13.43 10.59
CA VAL A 294 -6.36 -13.66 9.24
C VAL A 294 -5.99 -15.15 9.08
N ARG A 295 -5.28 -15.72 10.03
CA ARG A 295 -4.96 -17.16 10.02
C ARG A 295 -6.20 -18.04 10.03
N ALA A 296 -7.20 -17.71 10.83
CA ALA A 296 -8.48 -18.44 10.87
C ALA A 296 -9.22 -18.39 9.53
N GLY A 297 -8.95 -17.39 8.71
CA GLY A 297 -9.47 -17.27 7.34
C GLY A 297 -8.74 -18.10 6.29
N MET A 298 -7.61 -18.74 6.63
CA MET A 298 -6.84 -19.63 5.73
C MET A 298 -7.33 -21.07 5.88
N PRO A 299 -8.19 -21.59 4.98
CA PRO A 299 -8.93 -22.81 5.27
C PRO A 299 -8.10 -24.09 5.19
N HIS A 300 -7.09 -24.16 4.32
CA HIS A 300 -6.39 -25.40 4.02
C HIS A 300 -4.91 -25.18 3.76
N GLN A 301 -4.11 -25.24 4.82
CA GLN A 301 -2.66 -25.20 4.68
C GLN A 301 -2.11 -26.64 4.63
N ARG A 302 -1.17 -26.88 3.73
CA ARG A 302 -0.36 -28.08 3.79
C ARG A 302 0.50 -28.05 5.06
N GLU A 303 0.87 -29.21 5.58
CA GLU A 303 1.69 -29.32 6.80
C GLU A 303 2.97 -28.47 6.68
N GLU A 304 3.62 -28.49 5.51
CA GLU A 304 4.85 -27.78 5.19
C GLU A 304 4.67 -26.26 5.09
N GLN A 305 3.44 -25.78 4.94
CA GLN A 305 3.09 -24.36 4.76
C GLN A 305 2.34 -23.77 5.97
N ALA A 306 2.05 -24.59 6.98
CA ALA A 306 1.21 -24.19 8.11
C ALA A 306 1.89 -23.13 9.01
N ASP A 307 3.21 -23.04 9.00
CA ASP A 307 4.03 -22.17 9.84
C ASP A 307 4.58 -20.94 9.08
N ILE A 308 4.18 -20.68 7.82
CA ILE A 308 4.59 -19.47 7.10
C ILE A 308 4.36 -18.25 7.99
N PRO A 309 5.39 -17.43 8.25
CA PRO A 309 5.26 -16.27 9.15
C PRO A 309 4.29 -15.22 8.61
N LEU A 310 3.44 -14.69 9.49
CA LEU A 310 2.51 -13.59 9.21
C LEU A 310 2.88 -12.38 10.07
N HIS A 311 3.18 -11.26 9.44
CA HIS A 311 3.71 -10.07 10.09
C HIS A 311 2.83 -8.84 9.89
N ILE A 312 2.90 -7.90 10.84
CA ILE A 312 2.43 -6.52 10.65
C ILE A 312 3.59 -5.70 10.07
N MET A 313 3.30 -4.94 9.02
CA MET A 313 4.24 -3.97 8.44
C MET A 313 4.45 -2.80 9.41
N PRO A 314 5.68 -2.51 9.84
CA PRO A 314 5.96 -1.34 10.66
C PRO A 314 6.01 -0.06 9.82
N ASN A 315 5.72 1.09 10.45
CA ASN A 315 5.90 2.43 9.86
C ASN A 315 5.20 2.60 8.51
N GLY A 316 3.91 2.25 8.43
CA GLY A 316 3.10 2.31 7.20
C GLY A 316 3.10 3.67 6.51
N ASP A 317 3.10 4.76 7.28
CA ASP A 317 3.10 6.13 6.76
C ASP A 317 4.35 6.50 5.93
N THR A 318 5.47 5.80 6.13
CA THR A 318 6.71 6.04 5.37
C THR A 318 7.00 4.95 4.33
N ALA A 319 6.11 3.96 4.22
CA ALA A 319 6.34 2.75 3.43
C ALA A 319 6.52 3.05 1.94
N GLY A 320 5.74 3.96 1.37
CA GLY A 320 5.84 4.38 -0.04
C GLY A 320 7.24 4.93 -0.36
N ALA A 321 7.62 6.03 0.28
CA ALA A 321 8.92 6.66 0.05
C ALA A 321 10.10 5.71 0.30
N ARG A 322 10.01 4.87 1.35
CA ARG A 322 11.06 3.89 1.67
C ARG A 322 11.14 2.79 0.63
N GLY A 323 10.01 2.25 0.18
CA GLY A 323 9.97 1.26 -0.89
C GLY A 323 10.51 1.80 -2.21
N ALA A 324 10.15 3.03 -2.56
CA ALA A 324 10.69 3.72 -3.74
C ALA A 324 12.22 3.91 -3.64
N ALA A 325 12.75 4.27 -2.46
CA ALA A 325 14.20 4.39 -2.26
C ALA A 325 14.92 3.03 -2.40
N ILE A 326 14.32 1.94 -1.91
CA ILE A 326 14.88 0.59 -2.04
C ILE A 326 14.93 0.18 -3.52
N GLU A 327 13.88 0.44 -4.29
CA GLU A 327 13.87 0.17 -5.74
C GLU A 327 14.96 0.99 -6.47
N ALA A 328 15.13 2.26 -6.08
CA ALA A 328 16.21 3.09 -6.62
C ALA A 328 17.60 2.52 -6.30
N LEU A 329 17.80 2.01 -5.08
CA LEU A 329 19.06 1.37 -4.68
C LEU A 329 19.31 0.07 -5.44
N HIS A 330 18.27 -0.73 -5.69
CA HIS A 330 18.40 -1.95 -6.51
C HIS A 330 18.87 -1.60 -7.93
N LEU A 331 18.25 -0.60 -8.56
CA LEU A 331 18.66 -0.18 -9.90
C LEU A 331 20.10 0.37 -9.94
N ALA A 332 20.47 1.22 -8.97
CA ALA A 332 21.81 1.77 -8.88
C ALA A 332 22.88 0.67 -8.78
N ARG A 333 22.61 -0.38 -7.97
CA ARG A 333 23.52 -1.53 -7.80
C ARG A 333 23.61 -2.45 -9.02
N GLN A 334 22.57 -2.53 -9.84
CA GLN A 334 22.58 -3.34 -11.07
C GLN A 334 23.32 -2.68 -12.23
N GLY A 335 23.81 -1.45 -12.05
CA GLY A 335 24.44 -0.66 -13.12
C GLY A 335 23.45 -0.30 -14.25
N GLY A 336 22.17 -0.39 -13.97
CA GLY A 336 21.07 -0.31 -14.91
C GLY A 336 20.68 1.10 -15.36
N LEU A 337 21.65 1.97 -15.58
CA LEU A 337 21.46 3.35 -16.05
C LEU A 337 22.12 3.58 -17.42
N ALA A 338 22.09 2.59 -18.29
CA ALA A 338 22.46 2.78 -19.69
C ALA A 338 21.28 3.24 -20.53
#